data_a3ac2a4a15da05eab34b24a459352cdb
#
_entry.id   a3ac2a4a15da05eab34b24a459352cdb
#
_cell.length_a   1.000
_cell.length_b   1.000
_cell.length_c   1.000
_cell.angle_alpha   90.00
_cell.angle_beta   90.00
_cell.angle_gamma   90.00
#
_symmetry.space_group_name_H-M   'P 1'
#
loop_
_entity.id
_entity.type
_entity.pdbx_description
1 polymer ?
#
loop_
_entity_poly.entity_id
_entity_poly.type
_entity_poly.pdbx_seq_one_letter_code
_entity_poly.pdbx_strand_id
1 'polypeptide(L)'
;MTHPRPDFYEQGIDLFNEGRFFECHEAWEEIWKRSDGAVKLFYQGLIQAAVAILHAQRGNLEGARSLYEKASAKLDPIPHEHMGLAVGELRIELRQFIEIATRADGSLLPTPPQLRRIPKSRA
;
A
#
# COMPACT_ATOMS: atom_id res chain seq x y z
N MET A 1 -19.93 28.59 3.08
CA MET A 1 -19.45 27.42 3.83
C MET A 1 -18.64 26.53 2.91
N THR A 2 -17.38 26.30 3.24
CA THR A 2 -16.50 25.48 2.41
C THR A 2 -16.65 24.02 2.80
N HIS A 3 -16.85 23.16 1.83
CA HIS A 3 -16.80 21.72 2.07
C HIS A 3 -15.34 21.30 2.27
N PRO A 4 -15.04 20.43 3.24
CA PRO A 4 -13.70 19.92 3.36
C PRO A 4 -13.30 19.16 2.10
N ARG A 5 -12.04 19.28 1.72
CA ARG A 5 -11.52 18.50 0.61
C ARG A 5 -11.52 17.04 1.00
N PRO A 6 -11.82 16.14 0.06
CA PRO A 6 -11.69 14.71 0.35
C PRO A 6 -10.26 14.39 0.79
N ASP A 7 -10.13 13.64 1.85
CA ASP A 7 -8.84 13.16 2.30
C ASP A 7 -8.58 11.81 1.61
N PHE A 8 -8.01 11.88 0.43
CA PHE A 8 -7.74 10.69 -0.38
C PHE A 8 -6.72 9.77 0.27
N TYR A 9 -5.83 10.31 1.10
CA TYR A 9 -4.88 9.49 1.81
C TYR A 9 -5.60 8.59 2.82
N GLU A 10 -6.45 9.19 3.65
CA GLU A 10 -7.24 8.43 4.64
C GLU A 10 -8.24 7.50 3.98
N GLN A 11 -8.89 7.94 2.91
CA GLN A 11 -9.80 7.08 2.14
C GLN A 11 -9.07 5.85 1.62
N GLY A 12 -7.87 6.04 1.08
CA GLY A 12 -7.06 4.94 0.57
C GLY A 12 -6.68 3.95 1.66
N ILE A 13 -6.34 4.44 2.85
CA ILE A 13 -6.03 3.57 3.98
C ILE A 13 -7.23 2.71 4.35
N ASP A 14 -8.40 3.32 4.45
CA ASP A 14 -9.63 2.59 4.78
C ASP A 14 -9.95 1.54 3.70
N LEU A 15 -9.83 1.92 2.43
CA LEU A 15 -10.09 1.01 1.31
C LEU A 15 -9.09 -0.16 1.29
N PHE A 16 -7.82 0.13 1.55
CA PHE A 16 -6.80 -0.90 1.65
C PHE A 16 -7.18 -1.91 2.73
N ASN A 17 -7.55 -1.41 3.90
CA ASN A 17 -7.90 -2.27 5.03
C ASN A 17 -9.21 -3.04 4.83
N GLU A 18 -10.07 -2.55 3.95
CA GLU A 18 -11.29 -3.27 3.55
C GLU A 18 -11.03 -4.30 2.44
N GLY A 19 -9.81 -4.37 1.93
CA GLY A 19 -9.47 -5.26 0.84
C GLY A 19 -9.89 -4.74 -0.54
N ARG A 20 -10.24 -3.48 -0.63
CA ARG A 20 -10.68 -2.83 -1.88
C ARG A 20 -9.49 -2.16 -2.55
N PHE A 21 -8.58 -2.96 -3.07
CA PHE A 21 -7.28 -2.47 -3.54
C PHE A 21 -7.37 -1.66 -4.83
N PHE A 22 -8.34 -1.96 -5.70
CA PHE A 22 -8.52 -1.17 -6.91
C PHE A 22 -8.96 0.25 -6.57
N GLU A 23 -10.00 0.39 -5.74
CA GLU A 23 -10.49 1.71 -5.32
C GLU A 23 -9.46 2.45 -4.47
N CYS A 24 -8.70 1.72 -3.66
CA CYS A 24 -7.58 2.28 -2.89
C CYS A 24 -6.56 2.92 -3.82
N HIS A 25 -6.17 2.21 -4.86
CA HIS A 25 -5.24 2.70 -5.87
C HIS A 25 -5.78 3.98 -6.51
N GLU A 26 -7.05 4.03 -6.86
CA GLU A 26 -7.65 5.22 -7.44
C GLU A 26 -7.62 6.42 -6.50
N ALA A 27 -7.94 6.20 -5.22
CA ALA A 27 -7.92 7.27 -4.22
C ALA A 27 -6.51 7.84 -4.06
N TRP A 28 -5.51 6.97 -3.96
CA TRP A 28 -4.12 7.42 -3.78
C TRP A 28 -3.55 8.08 -5.04
N GLU A 29 -4.00 7.70 -6.23
CA GLU A 29 -3.58 8.38 -7.45
C GLU A 29 -3.99 9.85 -7.46
N GLU A 30 -5.10 10.20 -6.83
CA GLU A 30 -5.53 11.59 -6.76
C GLU A 30 -4.54 12.47 -6.01
N ILE A 31 -3.93 11.96 -4.93
CA ILE A 31 -2.90 12.71 -4.21
C ILE A 31 -1.54 12.60 -4.89
N TRP A 32 -1.24 11.45 -5.49
CA TRP A 32 0.02 11.24 -6.20
C TRP A 32 0.18 12.25 -7.35
N LYS A 33 -0.87 12.48 -8.12
CA LYS A 33 -0.85 13.43 -9.24
C LYS A 33 -0.46 14.84 -8.82
N ARG A 34 -0.78 15.21 -7.57
CA ARG A 34 -0.58 16.56 -7.04
C ARG A 34 0.63 16.69 -6.14
N SER A 35 1.41 15.63 -6.02
CA SER A 35 2.54 15.55 -5.09
C SER A 35 3.85 15.63 -5.85
N ASP A 36 4.92 16.01 -5.14
CA ASP A 36 6.27 16.09 -5.67
C ASP A 36 7.25 15.41 -4.74
N GLY A 37 8.43 15.13 -5.27
CA GLY A 37 9.59 14.72 -4.48
C GLY A 37 9.37 13.47 -3.68
N ALA A 38 9.86 13.48 -2.45
CA ALA A 38 9.82 12.30 -1.57
C ALA A 38 8.40 11.88 -1.23
N VAL A 39 7.48 12.84 -1.08
CA VAL A 39 6.07 12.54 -0.80
C VAL A 39 5.45 11.77 -1.96
N LYS A 40 5.74 12.20 -3.18
CA LYS A 40 5.23 11.52 -4.38
C LYS A 40 5.75 10.10 -4.47
N LEU A 41 7.03 9.88 -4.17
CA LEU A 41 7.62 8.56 -4.17
C LEU A 41 6.98 7.65 -3.11
N PHE A 42 6.69 8.19 -1.95
CA PHE A 42 6.01 7.43 -0.89
C PHE A 42 4.64 6.98 -1.35
N TYR A 43 3.83 7.90 -1.90
CA TYR A 43 2.52 7.53 -2.42
C TYR A 43 2.62 6.49 -3.54
N GLN A 44 3.60 6.63 -4.41
CA GLN A 44 3.80 5.64 -5.48
C GLN A 44 4.12 4.27 -4.92
N GLY A 45 4.95 4.21 -3.87
CA GLY A 45 5.24 2.95 -3.19
C GLY A 45 3.99 2.29 -2.59
N LEU A 46 3.14 3.08 -1.95
CA LEU A 46 1.87 2.59 -1.39
C LEU A 46 0.93 2.10 -2.49
N ILE A 47 0.83 2.84 -3.59
CA ILE A 47 0.00 2.45 -4.74
C ILE A 47 0.50 1.11 -5.30
N GLN A 48 1.80 0.98 -5.49
CA GLN A 48 2.38 -0.24 -6.04
C GLN A 48 2.18 -1.43 -5.10
N ALA A 49 2.22 -1.20 -3.78
CA ALA A 49 1.90 -2.24 -2.81
C ALA A 49 0.46 -2.74 -2.97
N ALA A 50 -0.49 -1.82 -3.08
CA ALA A 50 -1.90 -2.19 -3.26
C ALA A 50 -2.12 -2.95 -4.56
N VAL A 51 -1.49 -2.50 -5.66
CA VAL A 51 -1.65 -3.15 -6.96
C VAL A 51 -0.94 -4.51 -7.01
N ALA A 52 0.17 -4.66 -6.29
CA ALA A 52 0.83 -5.98 -6.15
C ALA A 52 -0.12 -7.00 -5.52
N ILE A 53 -0.82 -6.61 -4.44
CA ILE A 53 -1.79 -7.47 -3.79
C ILE A 53 -2.94 -7.80 -4.75
N LEU A 54 -3.43 -6.80 -5.46
CA LEU A 54 -4.52 -6.97 -6.43
C LEU A 54 -4.14 -7.97 -7.52
N HIS A 55 -2.93 -7.86 -8.06
CA HIS A 55 -2.44 -8.81 -9.06
C HIS A 55 -2.37 -10.24 -8.51
N ALA A 56 -1.87 -10.40 -7.28
CA ALA A 56 -1.81 -11.71 -6.64
C ALA A 56 -3.22 -12.31 -6.51
N GLN A 57 -4.20 -11.49 -6.11
CA GLN A 57 -5.59 -11.95 -5.97
C GLN A 57 -6.21 -12.34 -7.29
N ARG A 58 -5.76 -11.75 -8.38
CA ARG A 58 -6.25 -12.07 -9.73
C ARG A 58 -5.44 -13.15 -10.42
N GLY A 59 -4.50 -13.77 -9.73
CA GLY A 59 -3.67 -14.81 -10.29
C GLY A 59 -2.54 -14.35 -11.19
N ASN A 60 -2.31 -13.04 -11.28
CA ASN A 60 -1.19 -12.50 -12.05
C ASN A 60 0.06 -12.45 -11.15
N LEU A 61 0.71 -13.59 -11.02
CA LEU A 61 1.83 -13.74 -10.07
C LEU A 61 3.07 -12.98 -10.53
N GLU A 62 3.32 -12.93 -11.83
CA GLU A 62 4.44 -12.17 -12.36
C GLU A 62 4.26 -10.67 -12.11
N GLY A 63 3.07 -10.15 -12.36
CA GLY A 63 2.75 -8.76 -12.07
C GLY A 63 2.84 -8.44 -10.59
N ALA A 64 2.40 -9.37 -9.75
CA ALA A 64 2.49 -9.21 -8.31
C ALA A 64 3.93 -9.07 -7.84
N ARG A 65 4.83 -9.94 -8.32
CA ARG A 65 6.25 -9.87 -7.96
C ARG A 65 6.89 -8.59 -8.45
N SER A 66 6.62 -8.23 -9.70
CA SER A 66 7.21 -7.03 -10.31
C SER A 66 6.81 -5.77 -9.53
N LEU A 67 5.53 -5.64 -9.21
CA LEU A 67 5.05 -4.47 -8.47
C LEU A 67 5.49 -4.50 -7.01
N TYR A 68 5.61 -5.68 -6.41
CA TYR A 68 6.17 -5.78 -5.07
C TYR A 68 7.61 -5.26 -5.03
N GLU A 69 8.44 -5.62 -6.01
CA GLU A 69 9.82 -5.15 -6.07
C GLU A 69 9.88 -3.64 -6.19
N LYS A 70 9.02 -3.05 -7.01
CA LYS A 70 8.95 -1.60 -7.18
C LYS A 70 8.48 -0.92 -5.90
N ALA A 71 7.47 -1.47 -5.24
CA ALA A 71 6.98 -0.95 -3.97
C ALA A 71 8.06 -1.02 -2.90
N SER A 72 8.73 -2.16 -2.81
CA SER A 72 9.79 -2.40 -1.83
C SER A 72 10.92 -1.39 -2.00
N ALA A 73 11.37 -1.16 -3.22
CA ALA A 73 12.42 -0.20 -3.49
C ALA A 73 12.08 1.21 -3.00
N LYS A 74 10.80 1.58 -3.06
CA LYS A 74 10.34 2.90 -2.63
C LYS A 74 10.07 2.97 -1.14
N LEU A 75 9.61 1.87 -0.53
CA LEU A 75 9.23 1.86 0.87
C LEU A 75 10.39 1.51 1.82
N ASP A 76 11.41 0.77 1.33
CA ASP A 76 12.53 0.37 2.17
C ASP A 76 13.27 1.55 2.81
N PRO A 77 13.52 2.67 2.10
CA PRO A 77 14.18 3.82 2.73
C PRO A 77 13.28 4.62 3.67
N ILE A 78 11.97 4.35 3.69
CA ILE A 78 11.03 5.11 4.51
C ILE A 78 11.16 4.66 5.97
N PRO A 79 11.09 5.59 6.94
CA PRO A 79 11.13 5.21 8.36
C PRO A 79 10.04 4.22 8.73
N HIS A 80 10.28 3.47 9.80
CA HIS A 80 9.31 2.48 10.30
C HIS A 80 7.93 3.11 10.54
N GLU A 81 7.90 4.34 11.08
CA GLU A 81 6.69 5.13 11.24
C GLU A 81 6.79 6.35 10.35
N HIS A 82 5.81 6.54 9.50
CA HIS A 82 5.83 7.63 8.53
C HIS A 82 4.41 8.03 8.15
N MET A 83 4.14 9.34 8.20
CA MET A 83 2.84 9.91 7.83
C MET A 83 1.67 9.19 8.52
N GLY A 84 1.85 8.88 9.79
CA GLY A 84 0.82 8.25 10.61
C GLY A 84 0.62 6.77 10.38
N LEU A 85 1.50 6.12 9.62
CA LEU A 85 1.41 4.68 9.33
C LEU A 85 2.63 3.92 9.83
N ALA A 86 2.39 2.68 10.26
CA ALA A 86 3.44 1.73 10.60
C ALA A 86 3.98 1.10 9.31
N VAL A 87 4.79 1.86 8.57
CA VAL A 87 5.30 1.45 7.26
C VAL A 87 6.21 0.22 7.37
N GLY A 88 6.99 0.13 8.46
CA GLY A 88 7.85 -1.03 8.68
C GLY A 88 7.06 -2.33 8.81
N GLU A 89 5.92 -2.29 9.50
CA GLU A 89 5.04 -3.45 9.60
C GLU A 89 4.44 -3.80 8.24
N LEU A 90 4.03 -2.80 7.48
CA LEU A 90 3.53 -3.01 6.13
C LEU A 90 4.56 -3.74 5.26
N ARG A 91 5.81 -3.30 5.32
CA ARG A 91 6.87 -3.94 4.53
C ARG A 91 7.01 -5.42 4.85
N ILE A 92 6.97 -5.76 6.13
CA ILE A 92 7.10 -7.16 6.58
C ILE A 92 5.91 -7.98 6.11
N GLU A 93 4.70 -7.48 6.34
CA GLU A 93 3.47 -8.20 5.99
C GLU A 93 3.30 -8.33 4.48
N LEU A 94 3.67 -7.29 3.74
CA LEU A 94 3.59 -7.34 2.27
C LEU A 94 4.54 -8.39 1.71
N ARG A 95 5.77 -8.44 2.22
CA ARG A 95 6.74 -9.44 1.77
C ARG A 95 6.22 -10.85 2.05
N GLN A 96 5.71 -11.07 3.26
CA GLN A 96 5.15 -12.39 3.62
C GLN A 96 3.97 -12.77 2.73
N PHE A 97 3.08 -11.81 2.47
CA PHE A 97 1.93 -12.04 1.60
C PHE A 97 2.37 -12.45 0.20
N ILE A 98 3.28 -11.69 -0.39
CA ILE A 98 3.74 -11.93 -1.76
C ILE A 98 4.49 -13.26 -1.85
N GLU A 99 5.33 -13.57 -0.87
CA GLU A 99 6.06 -14.84 -0.85
C GLU A 99 5.10 -16.03 -0.84
N ILE A 100 4.08 -15.98 -0.02
CA ILE A 100 3.10 -17.07 0.08
C ILE A 100 2.22 -17.13 -1.17
N ALA A 101 1.69 -15.98 -1.58
CA ALA A 101 0.75 -15.91 -2.71
C ALA A 101 1.39 -16.31 -4.04
N THR A 102 2.70 -16.07 -4.20
CA THR A 102 3.41 -16.38 -5.44
C THR A 102 4.20 -17.68 -5.38
N ARG A 103 4.07 -18.44 -4.28
CA ARG A 103 4.77 -19.70 -4.12
C ARG A 103 4.14 -20.78 -5.01
N ALA A 104 5.00 -21.58 -5.63
CA ALA A 104 4.56 -22.71 -6.46
C ALA A 104 3.58 -22.25 -7.55
N ASP A 105 2.32 -22.64 -7.44
CA ASP A 105 1.31 -22.36 -8.45
C ASP A 105 0.37 -21.22 -8.08
N GLY A 106 0.63 -20.55 -6.95
CA GLY A 106 -0.22 -19.45 -6.51
C GLY A 106 -1.59 -19.90 -6.01
N SER A 107 -1.77 -21.16 -5.69
CA SER A 107 -3.07 -21.67 -5.24
C SER A 107 -3.43 -21.22 -3.83
N LEU A 108 -2.45 -20.83 -3.03
CA LEU A 108 -2.65 -20.38 -1.67
C LEU A 108 -2.64 -18.86 -1.60
N LEU A 109 -3.76 -18.27 -1.17
CA LEU A 109 -3.87 -16.82 -1.03
C LEU A 109 -4.02 -16.48 0.47
N PRO A 110 -2.99 -15.91 1.09
CA PRO A 110 -3.07 -15.56 2.50
C PRO A 110 -3.91 -14.29 2.71
N THR A 111 -4.17 -13.98 3.97
CA THR A 111 -4.83 -12.72 4.33
C THR A 111 -3.95 -11.55 3.93
N PRO A 112 -4.49 -10.54 3.25
CA PRO A 112 -3.69 -9.36 2.86
C PRO A 112 -3.21 -8.57 4.07
N PRO A 113 -2.11 -7.80 3.89
CA PRO A 113 -1.65 -6.91 4.95
C PRO A 113 -2.68 -5.87 5.34
N GLN A 114 -2.55 -5.36 6.54
CA GLN A 114 -3.34 -4.24 7.03
C GLN A 114 -2.43 -3.04 7.24
N LEU A 115 -2.96 -1.85 6.99
CA LEU A 115 -2.25 -0.62 7.32
C LEU A 115 -2.65 -0.20 8.73
N ARG A 116 -1.67 -0.13 9.61
CA ARG A 116 -1.91 0.25 11.00
C ARG A 116 -1.52 1.70 11.22
N ARG A 117 -2.46 2.48 11.71
CA ARG A 117 -2.21 3.86 12.04
C ARG A 117 -1.43 3.95 13.34
N ILE A 118 -0.51 4.90 13.39
CA ILE A 118 0.22 5.18 14.61
C ILE A 118 -0.57 6.22 15.39
N PRO A 119 -0.90 5.96 16.66
CA PRO A 119 -1.58 6.96 17.48
C PRO A 119 -0.73 8.21 17.59
N LYS A 120 -1.38 9.37 17.62
CA LYS A 120 -0.67 10.63 17.84
C LYS A 120 0.04 10.59 19.17
N SER A 121 1.31 10.98 19.15
CA SER A 121 2.09 11.10 20.36
C SER A 121 1.46 12.12 21.29
N ARG A 122 1.41 11.79 22.58
CA ARG A 122 0.98 12.75 23.58
C ARG A 122 2.17 13.62 23.96
N ALA A 123 1.96 14.89 23.87
CA ALA A 123 2.96 15.83 24.33
C ALA A 123 3.05 15.82 25.85
#